data_87c5120a67a8e603ff45c6e8dade6082
#
_entry.id   87c5120a67a8e603ff45c6e8dade6082
#
_cell.length_a   1.000
_cell.length_b   1.000
_cell.length_c   1.000
_cell.angle_alpha   90.00
_cell.angle_beta   90.00
_cell.angle_gamma   90.00
#
_symmetry.space_group_name_H-M   'P 1'
#
loop_
_entity.id
_entity.type
_entity.pdbx_description
1 polymer ?
#
loop_
_entity_poly.entity_id
_entity_poly.type
_entity_poly.pdbx_seq_one_letter_code
_entity_poly.pdbx_strand_id
1 'polypeptide(L)'
;MGQKLNREKTSLFFSKNKSVEVKEEVKDMFRAQVIHQHECYLGLPTLVGRGKKKAFHHILDQLGRKIVRWKGKLLSTAGREILIKAVAQATPMYTMNCFKLPESLCNELNTKMRKFWWGQRDKERKMAWIAWEKMCTPKTEGGMGFKDFKAFNLALLSK
;
A
#
# COMPACT_ATOMS: atom_id res chain seq x y z
N MET A 1 -20.28 33.83 -6.11
CA MET A 1 -19.31 33.31 -5.13
C MET A 1 -18.06 32.87 -5.88
N GLY A 2 -16.93 33.56 -5.70
CA GLY A 2 -15.68 33.25 -6.41
C GLY A 2 -14.88 32.19 -5.63
N GLN A 3 -14.51 31.10 -6.25
CA GLN A 3 -13.54 30.16 -5.69
C GLN A 3 -12.16 30.80 -5.72
N LYS A 4 -11.43 30.74 -4.58
CA LYS A 4 -10.04 31.21 -4.50
C LYS A 4 -9.10 30.02 -4.59
N LEU A 5 -8.12 30.11 -5.49
CA LEU A 5 -7.03 29.13 -5.60
C LEU A 5 -6.13 29.20 -4.34
N ASN A 6 -5.94 28.07 -3.70
CA ASN A 6 -4.95 27.97 -2.62
C ASN A 6 -3.56 27.79 -3.24
N ARG A 7 -2.78 28.87 -3.24
CA ARG A 7 -1.44 28.92 -3.87
C ARG A 7 -0.42 27.97 -3.23
N GLU A 8 -0.53 27.70 -1.94
CA GLU A 8 0.36 26.79 -1.23
C GLU A 8 0.14 25.31 -1.59
N LYS A 9 -1.10 24.97 -2.00
CA LYS A 9 -1.47 23.61 -2.38
C LYS A 9 -1.55 23.41 -3.90
N THR A 10 -1.35 24.48 -4.67
CA THR A 10 -1.40 24.42 -6.13
C THR A 10 -0.03 24.08 -6.67
N SER A 11 0.04 23.06 -7.51
CA SER A 11 1.23 22.70 -8.25
C SER A 11 0.95 22.67 -9.75
N LEU A 12 1.93 23.07 -10.55
CA LEU A 12 1.86 23.10 -12.00
C LEU A 12 2.62 21.91 -12.58
N PHE A 13 1.96 21.19 -13.46
CA PHE A 13 2.56 20.11 -14.23
C PHE A 13 2.48 20.46 -15.72
N PHE A 14 3.61 20.40 -16.41
CA PHE A 14 3.70 20.70 -17.83
C PHE A 14 4.02 19.45 -18.64
N SER A 15 3.39 19.33 -19.80
CA SER A 15 3.78 18.35 -20.79
C SER A 15 5.21 18.62 -21.28
N LYS A 16 5.92 17.55 -21.67
CA LYS A 16 7.30 17.65 -22.18
C LYS A 16 7.42 18.53 -23.43
N ASN A 17 6.35 18.67 -24.21
CA ASN A 17 6.34 19.36 -25.51
C ASN A 17 6.03 20.86 -25.40
N LYS A 18 5.92 21.43 -24.20
CA LYS A 18 5.68 22.88 -24.05
C LYS A 18 7.00 23.66 -24.02
N SER A 19 7.01 24.83 -24.71
CA SER A 19 8.17 25.72 -24.72
C SER A 19 8.47 26.24 -23.31
N VAL A 20 9.71 26.66 -23.10
CA VAL A 20 10.18 27.20 -21.80
C VAL A 20 9.47 28.51 -21.48
N GLU A 21 9.26 29.35 -22.48
CA GLU A 21 8.60 30.67 -22.35
C GLU A 21 7.19 30.54 -21.79
N VAL A 22 6.37 29.63 -22.36
CA VAL A 22 5.00 29.37 -21.88
C VAL A 22 5.01 28.82 -20.44
N LYS A 23 6.03 28.02 -20.08
CA LYS A 23 6.13 27.49 -18.72
C LYS A 23 6.43 28.57 -17.69
N GLU A 24 7.28 29.52 -18.05
CA GLU A 24 7.63 30.65 -17.18
C GLU A 24 6.46 31.62 -17.03
N GLU A 25 5.77 31.95 -18.12
CA GLU A 25 4.60 32.81 -18.10
C GLU A 25 3.48 32.26 -17.19
N VAL A 26 3.16 30.96 -17.33
CA VAL A 26 2.14 30.31 -16.50
C VAL A 26 2.59 30.19 -15.05
N LYS A 27 3.89 29.92 -14.79
CA LYS A 27 4.44 29.87 -13.46
C LYS A 27 4.32 31.21 -12.72
N ASP A 28 4.61 32.31 -13.41
CA ASP A 28 4.53 33.67 -12.86
C ASP A 28 3.07 34.09 -12.60
N MET A 29 2.16 33.73 -13.51
CA MET A 29 0.74 34.00 -13.37
C MET A 29 0.13 33.30 -12.14
N PHE A 30 0.43 32.04 -11.92
CA PHE A 30 -0.12 31.25 -10.81
C PHE A 30 0.71 31.33 -9.53
N ARG A 31 1.95 31.75 -9.58
CA ARG A 31 2.92 31.74 -8.47
C ARG A 31 2.95 30.40 -7.73
N ALA A 32 2.86 29.32 -8.48
CA ALA A 32 2.76 27.97 -7.95
C ALA A 32 4.05 27.18 -8.24
N GLN A 33 4.33 26.15 -7.45
CA GLN A 33 5.50 25.31 -7.64
C GLN A 33 5.33 24.45 -8.90
N VAL A 34 6.36 24.43 -9.75
CA VAL A 34 6.42 23.52 -10.89
C VAL A 34 6.90 22.15 -10.42
N ILE A 35 6.09 21.13 -10.64
CA ILE A 35 6.45 19.75 -10.35
C ILE A 35 6.69 19.01 -11.67
N HIS A 36 7.77 18.24 -11.74
CA HIS A 36 8.08 17.44 -12.93
C HIS A 36 7.21 16.20 -13.04
N GLN A 37 6.68 15.72 -11.93
CA GLN A 37 5.80 14.57 -11.88
C GLN A 37 4.95 14.60 -10.59
N HIS A 38 3.64 14.39 -10.70
CA HIS A 38 2.81 14.11 -9.54
C HIS A 38 3.20 12.73 -8.99
N GLU A 39 3.87 12.71 -7.85
CA GLU A 39 4.26 11.44 -7.23
C GLU A 39 3.05 10.68 -6.72
N CYS A 40 2.11 11.38 -6.08
CA CYS A 40 0.91 10.78 -5.51
C CYS A 40 -0.31 11.68 -5.65
N TYR A 41 -1.45 11.08 -5.99
CA TYR A 41 -2.77 11.71 -5.93
C TYR A 41 -3.65 10.92 -4.95
N LEU A 42 -4.13 11.55 -3.88
CA LEU A 42 -4.87 10.89 -2.80
C LEU A 42 -4.13 9.67 -2.22
N GLY A 43 -2.80 9.76 -2.10
CA GLY A 43 -1.97 8.66 -1.61
C GLY A 43 -1.71 7.52 -2.60
N LEU A 44 -2.20 7.63 -3.84
CA LEU A 44 -1.96 6.68 -4.92
C LEU A 44 -0.92 7.24 -5.91
N PRO A 45 -0.04 6.40 -6.48
CA PRO A 45 0.87 6.82 -7.53
C PRO A 45 0.08 7.23 -8.78
N THR A 46 0.35 8.43 -9.31
CA THR A 46 -0.34 8.94 -10.52
C THR A 46 0.09 8.25 -11.79
N LEU A 47 1.34 7.80 -11.85
CA LEU A 47 1.90 7.07 -12.97
C LEU A 47 2.56 5.79 -12.49
N VAL A 48 2.02 4.66 -12.93
CA VAL A 48 2.58 3.34 -12.65
C VAL A 48 3.32 2.86 -13.90
N GLY A 49 4.61 3.23 -14.01
CA GLY A 49 5.49 2.81 -15.09
C GLY A 49 6.01 1.37 -14.93
N ARG A 50 7.11 1.05 -15.63
CA ARG A 50 7.76 -0.28 -15.56
C ARG A 50 8.20 -0.66 -14.14
N GLY A 51 8.49 0.30 -13.27
CA GLY A 51 8.88 0.09 -11.88
C GLY A 51 7.72 -0.09 -10.90
N LYS A 52 6.69 -0.87 -11.22
CA LYS A 52 5.48 -1.07 -10.40
C LYS A 52 5.78 -1.39 -8.94
N LYS A 53 6.78 -2.22 -8.65
CA LYS A 53 7.17 -2.57 -7.29
C LYS A 53 7.59 -1.33 -6.48
N LYS A 54 8.37 -0.44 -7.07
CA LYS A 54 8.84 0.81 -6.42
C LYS A 54 7.68 1.75 -6.12
N ALA A 55 6.74 1.88 -7.05
CA ALA A 55 5.56 2.75 -6.90
C ALA A 55 4.69 2.36 -5.69
N PHE A 56 4.60 1.06 -5.38
CA PHE A 56 3.77 0.55 -4.28
C PHE A 56 4.56 0.19 -3.01
N HIS A 57 5.87 0.47 -2.95
CA HIS A 57 6.72 0.11 -1.81
C HIS A 57 6.23 0.73 -0.49
N HIS A 58 5.63 1.93 -0.56
CA HIS A 58 5.05 2.61 0.59
C HIS A 58 4.04 1.75 1.38
N ILE A 59 3.34 0.82 0.72
CA ILE A 59 2.40 -0.11 1.36
C ILE A 59 3.15 -1.08 2.29
N LEU A 60 4.29 -1.62 1.82
CA LEU A 60 5.15 -2.48 2.64
C LEU A 60 5.71 -1.75 3.85
N ASP A 61 6.07 -0.48 3.68
CA ASP A 61 6.58 0.36 4.77
C ASP A 61 5.49 0.67 5.79
N GLN A 62 4.29 1.01 5.32
CA GLN A 62 3.14 1.24 6.21
C GLN A 62 2.81 -0.01 7.03
N LEU A 63 2.70 -1.17 6.38
CA LEU A 63 2.46 -2.43 7.07
C LEU A 63 3.62 -2.77 8.02
N GLY A 64 4.86 -2.58 7.58
CA GLY A 64 6.06 -2.81 8.40
C GLY A 64 6.04 -1.99 9.69
N ARG A 65 5.78 -0.68 9.62
CA ARG A 65 5.67 0.20 10.79
C ARG A 65 4.58 -0.25 11.77
N LYS A 66 3.42 -0.68 11.27
CA LYS A 66 2.34 -1.22 12.11
C LYS A 66 2.78 -2.50 12.82
N ILE A 67 3.36 -3.45 12.09
CA ILE A 67 3.85 -4.72 12.65
C ILE A 67 4.91 -4.48 13.73
N VAL A 68 5.86 -3.57 13.51
CA VAL A 68 6.90 -3.25 14.50
C VAL A 68 6.27 -2.73 15.79
N ARG A 69 5.28 -1.84 15.72
CA ARG A 69 4.55 -1.32 16.88
C ARG A 69 3.79 -2.43 17.65
N TRP A 70 3.32 -3.46 16.93
CA TRP A 70 2.60 -4.58 17.54
C TRP A 70 3.54 -5.63 18.15
N LYS A 71 4.72 -5.84 17.57
CA LYS A 71 5.72 -6.79 18.08
C LYS A 71 6.18 -6.46 19.51
N GLY A 72 6.20 -5.19 19.88
CA GLY A 72 6.54 -4.75 21.25
C GLY A 72 5.46 -5.04 22.30
N LYS A 73 4.27 -5.50 21.90
CA LYS A 73 3.15 -5.81 22.79
C LYS A 73 3.05 -7.32 23.01
N LEU A 74 2.74 -7.73 24.23
CA LEU A 74 2.44 -9.13 24.56
C LEU A 74 1.04 -9.48 24.04
N LEU A 75 0.95 -9.81 22.76
CA LEU A 75 -0.31 -10.13 22.10
C LEU A 75 -0.58 -11.63 22.16
N SER A 76 -1.80 -11.98 22.60
CA SER A 76 -2.34 -13.32 22.45
C SER A 76 -2.53 -13.69 20.97
N THR A 77 -2.70 -14.97 20.69
CA THR A 77 -3.01 -15.45 19.33
C THR A 77 -4.26 -14.78 18.75
N ALA A 78 -5.32 -14.66 19.56
CA ALA A 78 -6.55 -13.97 19.18
C ALA A 78 -6.30 -12.48 18.86
N GLY A 79 -5.49 -11.80 19.67
CA GLY A 79 -5.11 -10.40 19.41
C GLY A 79 -4.35 -10.24 18.08
N ARG A 80 -3.48 -11.17 17.73
CA ARG A 80 -2.79 -11.18 16.42
C ARG A 80 -3.76 -11.42 15.27
N GLU A 81 -4.71 -12.33 15.43
CA GLU A 81 -5.76 -12.58 14.42
C GLU A 81 -6.53 -11.30 14.10
N ILE A 82 -7.01 -10.60 15.13
CA ILE A 82 -7.75 -9.35 14.99
C ILE A 82 -6.91 -8.30 14.26
N LEU A 83 -5.65 -8.10 14.66
CA LEU A 83 -4.78 -7.10 14.04
C LEU A 83 -4.46 -7.44 12.57
N ILE A 84 -4.28 -8.71 12.23
CA ILE A 84 -4.10 -9.12 10.84
C ILE A 84 -5.36 -8.81 10.04
N LYS A 85 -6.53 -9.25 10.48
CA LYS A 85 -7.79 -9.10 9.74
C LYS A 85 -8.25 -7.64 9.64
N ALA A 86 -8.28 -6.92 10.76
CA ALA A 86 -8.84 -5.59 10.81
C ALA A 86 -7.89 -4.50 10.31
N VAL A 87 -6.59 -4.68 10.45
CA VAL A 87 -5.62 -3.61 10.17
C VAL A 87 -4.63 -3.98 9.08
N ALA A 88 -3.97 -5.15 9.18
CA ALA A 88 -2.93 -5.50 8.21
C ALA A 88 -3.53 -5.71 6.82
N GLN A 89 -4.63 -6.45 6.73
CA GLN A 89 -5.31 -6.73 5.47
C GLN A 89 -6.08 -5.53 4.90
N ALA A 90 -6.48 -4.58 5.74
CA ALA A 90 -7.11 -3.34 5.30
C ALA A 90 -6.10 -2.32 4.74
N THR A 91 -4.83 -2.40 5.13
CA THR A 91 -3.81 -1.40 4.73
C THR A 91 -3.65 -1.25 3.21
N PRO A 92 -3.56 -2.31 2.39
CA PRO A 92 -3.43 -2.17 0.94
C PRO A 92 -4.77 -2.04 0.21
N MET A 93 -5.91 -2.16 0.90
CA MET A 93 -7.23 -2.31 0.26
C MET A 93 -7.55 -1.18 -0.70
N TYR A 94 -7.28 0.07 -0.31
CA TYR A 94 -7.53 1.22 -1.16
C TYR A 94 -6.76 1.16 -2.48
N THR A 95 -5.46 0.84 -2.40
CA THR A 95 -4.62 0.68 -3.60
C THR A 95 -5.05 -0.53 -4.43
N MET A 96 -5.46 -1.62 -3.78
CA MET A 96 -5.90 -2.86 -4.44
C MET A 96 -7.21 -2.70 -5.20
N ASN A 97 -8.09 -1.79 -4.79
CA ASN A 97 -9.30 -1.45 -5.53
C ASN A 97 -9.01 -0.71 -6.84
N CYS A 98 -7.87 -0.01 -6.92
CA CYS A 98 -7.52 0.82 -8.07
C CYS A 98 -6.49 0.17 -8.99
N PHE A 99 -5.61 -0.67 -8.45
CA PHE A 99 -4.45 -1.20 -9.17
C PHE A 99 -4.24 -2.68 -8.95
N LYS A 100 -3.83 -3.36 -10.02
CA LYS A 100 -3.27 -4.72 -9.92
C LYS A 100 -1.86 -4.63 -9.35
N LEU A 101 -1.70 -5.09 -8.11
CA LEU A 101 -0.41 -5.12 -7.44
C LEU A 101 0.52 -6.17 -8.07
N PRO A 102 1.84 -5.91 -8.10
CA PRO A 102 2.81 -6.92 -8.50
C PRO A 102 2.75 -8.15 -7.59
N GLU A 103 2.87 -9.33 -8.17
CA GLU A 103 2.85 -10.59 -7.43
C GLU A 103 3.94 -10.66 -6.35
N SER A 104 5.14 -10.18 -6.66
CA SER A 104 6.23 -10.08 -5.69
C SER A 104 5.86 -9.25 -4.46
N LEU A 105 5.10 -8.16 -4.64
CA LEU A 105 4.64 -7.33 -3.54
C LEU A 105 3.60 -8.05 -2.68
N CYS A 106 2.64 -8.74 -3.31
CA CYS A 106 1.64 -9.54 -2.61
C CYS A 106 2.31 -10.64 -1.76
N ASN A 107 3.32 -11.32 -2.30
CA ASN A 107 4.08 -12.35 -1.60
C ASN A 107 4.87 -11.77 -0.41
N GLU A 108 5.44 -10.57 -0.54
CA GLU A 108 6.12 -9.89 0.56
C GLU A 108 5.14 -9.48 1.67
N LEU A 109 3.95 -9.00 1.33
CA LEU A 109 2.89 -8.68 2.28
C LEU A 109 2.42 -9.93 3.03
N ASN A 110 2.13 -11.02 2.31
CA ASN A 110 1.77 -12.31 2.89
C ASN A 110 2.88 -12.82 3.84
N THR A 111 4.14 -12.70 3.43
CA THR A 111 5.29 -13.12 4.25
C THR A 111 5.41 -12.30 5.53
N LYS A 112 5.18 -10.98 5.48
CA LYS A 112 5.20 -10.12 6.69
C LYS A 112 4.09 -10.51 7.66
N MET A 113 2.87 -10.80 7.16
CA MET A 113 1.75 -11.23 8.00
C MET A 113 2.01 -12.62 8.61
N ARG A 114 2.50 -13.58 7.82
CA ARG A 114 2.88 -14.91 8.31
C ARG A 114 3.91 -14.83 9.43
N LYS A 115 4.98 -14.04 9.24
CA LYS A 115 5.99 -13.82 10.28
C LYS A 115 5.41 -13.20 11.54
N PHE A 116 4.51 -12.25 11.42
CA PHE A 116 3.83 -11.64 12.57
C PHE A 116 2.92 -12.64 13.30
N TRP A 117 2.15 -13.44 12.55
CA TRP A 117 1.30 -14.48 13.13
C TRP A 117 2.08 -15.45 14.01
N TRP A 118 3.17 -15.98 13.50
CA TRP A 118 4.03 -16.92 14.23
C TRP A 118 4.90 -16.26 15.29
N GLY A 119 4.80 -14.95 15.49
CA GLY A 119 5.57 -14.20 16.49
C GLY A 119 7.07 -14.22 16.21
N GLN A 120 7.47 -14.34 14.95
CA GLN A 120 8.89 -14.31 14.58
C GLN A 120 9.48 -12.94 14.86
N ARG A 121 10.56 -12.91 15.64
CA ARG A 121 11.44 -11.75 15.78
C ARG A 121 12.46 -11.76 14.65
N ASP A 122 13.01 -10.59 14.32
CA ASP A 122 13.86 -10.44 13.13
C ASP A 122 15.12 -11.35 13.14
N LYS A 123 15.57 -11.80 14.32
CA LYS A 123 16.70 -12.70 14.52
C LYS A 123 16.32 -14.17 14.84
N GLU A 124 15.05 -14.45 15.13
CA GLU A 124 14.59 -15.79 15.51
C GLU A 124 13.64 -16.35 14.46
N ARG A 125 14.05 -17.42 13.80
CA ARG A 125 13.18 -18.20 12.92
C ARG A 125 12.33 -19.13 13.76
N LYS A 126 11.07 -18.80 13.99
CA LYS A 126 10.10 -19.75 14.55
C LYS A 126 9.53 -20.62 13.42
N MET A 127 9.34 -21.89 13.72
CA MET A 127 8.75 -22.83 12.78
C MET A 127 7.30 -22.42 12.49
N ALA A 128 6.96 -22.35 11.20
CA ALA A 128 5.60 -22.17 10.76
C ALA A 128 4.94 -23.54 10.60
N TRP A 129 4.10 -23.91 11.55
CA TRP A 129 3.46 -25.24 11.61
C TRP A 129 2.44 -25.49 10.49
N ILE A 130 1.86 -24.43 9.94
CA ILE A 130 0.80 -24.51 8.92
C ILE A 130 1.19 -23.57 7.77
N ALA A 131 1.01 -24.05 6.54
CA ALA A 131 1.21 -23.26 5.34
C ALA A 131 0.24 -22.05 5.32
N TRP A 132 0.70 -20.91 4.77
CA TRP A 132 -0.09 -19.68 4.75
C TRP A 132 -1.38 -19.85 3.93
N GLU A 133 -1.30 -20.60 2.85
CA GLU A 133 -2.42 -20.92 1.96
C GLU A 133 -3.55 -21.64 2.72
N LYS A 134 -3.20 -22.60 3.56
CA LYS A 134 -4.17 -23.30 4.41
C LYS A 134 -4.78 -22.39 5.47
N MET A 135 -4.02 -21.43 5.98
CA MET A 135 -4.56 -20.41 6.91
C MET A 135 -5.51 -19.43 6.22
N CYS A 136 -5.40 -19.26 4.90
CA CYS A 136 -6.29 -18.44 4.10
C CYS A 136 -7.64 -19.09 3.79
N THR A 137 -7.79 -20.41 3.97
CA THR A 137 -9.10 -21.07 3.80
C THR A 137 -10.10 -20.62 4.86
N PRO A 138 -11.41 -20.73 4.60
CA PRO A 138 -12.47 -20.40 5.55
C PRO A 138 -12.33 -21.15 6.88
N LYS A 139 -12.86 -20.56 7.96
CA LYS A 139 -12.89 -21.22 9.28
C LYS A 139 -13.68 -22.54 9.26
N THR A 140 -14.71 -22.61 8.45
CA THR A 140 -15.52 -23.81 8.23
C THR A 140 -14.74 -24.97 7.63
N GLU A 141 -13.62 -24.68 6.95
CA GLU A 141 -12.73 -25.66 6.33
C GLU A 141 -11.42 -25.84 7.12
N GLY A 142 -11.39 -25.39 8.37
CA GLY A 142 -10.24 -25.53 9.26
C GLY A 142 -9.15 -24.49 9.06
N GLY A 143 -9.39 -23.46 8.27
CA GLY A 143 -8.48 -22.31 8.11
C GLY A 143 -8.74 -21.20 9.14
N MET A 144 -8.03 -20.10 8.99
CA MET A 144 -8.21 -18.89 9.81
C MET A 144 -9.02 -17.81 9.09
N GLY A 145 -9.31 -17.98 7.80
CA GLY A 145 -9.97 -16.99 6.96
C GLY A 145 -9.13 -15.75 6.73
N PHE A 146 -7.81 -15.88 6.67
CA PHE A 146 -6.94 -14.80 6.23
C PHE A 146 -7.09 -14.61 4.71
N LYS A 147 -6.85 -13.40 4.23
CA LYS A 147 -6.90 -13.10 2.81
C LYS A 147 -5.53 -13.31 2.18
N ASP A 148 -5.45 -14.10 1.13
CA ASP A 148 -4.31 -14.08 0.22
C ASP A 148 -4.38 -12.81 -0.62
N PHE A 149 -3.34 -11.99 -0.60
CA PHE A 149 -3.38 -10.68 -1.28
C PHE A 149 -3.45 -10.78 -2.80
N LYS A 150 -2.89 -11.83 -3.41
CA LYS A 150 -2.96 -12.01 -4.85
C LYS A 150 -4.40 -12.30 -5.29
N ALA A 151 -5.03 -13.30 -4.69
CA ALA A 151 -6.42 -13.65 -4.97
C ALA A 151 -7.38 -12.52 -4.61
N PHE A 152 -7.16 -11.88 -3.46
CA PHE A 152 -8.00 -10.79 -2.99
C PHE A 152 -7.93 -9.54 -3.87
N ASN A 153 -6.74 -9.17 -4.38
CA ASN A 153 -6.59 -8.07 -5.32
C ASN A 153 -7.32 -8.33 -6.64
N LEU A 154 -7.24 -9.54 -7.17
CA LEU A 154 -7.98 -9.91 -8.37
C LEU A 154 -9.49 -9.82 -8.15
N ALA A 155 -9.98 -10.31 -7.01
CA ALA A 155 -11.41 -10.23 -6.66
C ALA A 155 -11.91 -8.79 -6.49
N LEU A 156 -11.07 -7.88 -5.97
CA LEU A 156 -11.43 -6.46 -5.85
C LEU A 156 -11.50 -5.75 -7.20
N LEU A 157 -10.65 -6.14 -8.15
CA LEU A 157 -10.60 -5.53 -9.49
C LEU A 157 -11.66 -6.11 -10.43
N SER A 158 -12.28 -7.23 -10.10
CA SER A 158 -13.32 -7.86 -10.90
C SER A 158 -14.74 -7.33 -10.61
N LYS A 159 -14.88 -6.40 -9.69
CA LYS A 159 -16.13 -5.69 -9.39
C LYS A 159 -16.33 -4.52 -10.33
#